data_6fdebbb4fd7c3b4aed78d721d0a7a82d
#
_entry.id   6fdebbb4fd7c3b4aed78d721d0a7a82d
#
_cell.length_a   1.000
_cell.length_b   1.000
_cell.length_c   1.000
_cell.angle_alpha   90.00
_cell.angle_beta   90.00
_cell.angle_gamma   90.00
#
_symmetry.space_group_name_H-M   'P 1'
#
loop_
_entity.id
_entity.type
_entity.pdbx_description
1 polymer ?
#
loop_
_entity_poly.entity_id
_entity_poly.type
_entity_poly.pdbx_seq_one_letter_code
_entity_poly.pdbx_strand_id
1 'polypeptide(L)'
;SACLVGSEMCIRDSLVVCSFIGAAAAMYSLGYTLPVAVLGASASVAALVSMSLKLFERPVYSHAPSFAAYGIHIGVALIALGIAFSGPYKIESEPTMAMGETVKVGQFEVTFKNLYEGEGAGYIFLEGELEVRKDGKLIGIAAPQRRVYAKWGQMQFAEAAVIPSLGNEFY
;
A
#
# COMPACT_ATOMS: atom_id res chain seq x y z
N SER A 1 -15.44 15.16 43.38
CA SER A 1 -14.73 14.09 42.60
C SER A 1 -15.43 13.70 41.28
N ALA A 2 -16.78 13.70 41.22
CA ALA A 2 -17.51 13.31 39.99
C ALA A 2 -17.36 14.30 38.83
N CYS A 3 -17.16 15.60 39.13
CA CYS A 3 -17.01 16.63 38.09
C CYS A 3 -15.67 16.59 37.37
N LEU A 4 -14.60 16.10 38.03
CA LEU A 4 -13.27 15.93 37.41
C LEU A 4 -13.21 14.74 36.44
N VAL A 5 -13.88 13.64 36.79
CA VAL A 5 -13.94 12.43 35.92
C VAL A 5 -14.70 12.74 34.64
N GLY A 6 -15.75 13.56 34.68
CA GLY A 6 -16.47 13.99 33.46
C GLY A 6 -15.67 14.90 32.55
N SER A 7 -14.80 15.76 33.08
CA SER A 7 -13.97 16.65 32.27
C SER A 7 -12.82 15.92 31.57
N GLU A 8 -12.19 14.96 32.23
CA GLU A 8 -11.12 14.14 31.58
C GLU A 8 -11.66 13.24 30.49
N MET A 9 -12.83 12.63 30.67
CA MET A 9 -13.49 11.87 29.60
C MET A 9 -13.84 12.76 28.40
N CYS A 10 -14.39 13.95 28.64
CA CYS A 10 -14.74 14.88 27.58
C CYS A 10 -13.50 15.36 26.76
N ILE A 11 -12.38 15.64 27.42
CA ILE A 11 -11.13 16.04 26.77
C ILE A 11 -10.60 14.91 25.87
N ARG A 12 -10.64 13.68 26.34
CA ARG A 12 -10.17 12.52 25.58
C ARG A 12 -11.02 12.23 24.35
N ASP A 13 -12.34 12.28 24.51
CA ASP A 13 -13.28 12.10 23.41
C ASP A 13 -13.09 13.21 22.36
N SER A 14 -12.88 14.45 22.81
CA SER A 14 -12.55 15.56 21.92
C SER A 14 -11.24 15.34 21.17
N LEU A 15 -10.19 14.82 21.82
CA LEU A 15 -8.90 14.52 21.15
C LEU A 15 -9.06 13.46 20.06
N VAL A 16 -9.86 12.41 20.31
CA VAL A 16 -10.12 11.35 19.31
C VAL A 16 -10.90 11.91 18.12
N VAL A 17 -11.94 12.70 18.37
CA VAL A 17 -12.72 13.35 17.29
C VAL A 17 -11.86 14.36 16.52
N CYS A 18 -11.08 15.18 17.19
CA CYS A 18 -10.17 16.12 16.53
C CYS A 18 -9.10 15.43 15.71
N SER A 19 -8.57 14.28 16.19
CA SER A 19 -7.58 13.50 15.43
C SER A 19 -8.20 12.89 14.17
N PHE A 20 -9.44 12.43 14.22
CA PHE A 20 -10.18 11.94 13.06
C PHE A 20 -10.38 13.05 12.01
N ILE A 21 -10.92 14.19 12.44
CA ILE A 21 -11.18 15.33 11.55
C ILE A 21 -9.87 15.90 10.99
N GLY A 22 -8.84 16.03 11.83
CA GLY A 22 -7.52 16.52 11.44
C GLY A 22 -6.85 15.60 10.42
N ALA A 23 -6.94 14.28 10.59
CA ALA A 23 -6.43 13.30 9.63
C ALA A 23 -7.19 13.41 8.29
N ALA A 24 -8.52 13.52 8.32
CA ALA A 24 -9.32 13.70 7.11
C ALA A 24 -8.94 14.98 6.37
N ALA A 25 -8.82 16.10 7.07
CA ALA A 25 -8.42 17.37 6.48
C ALA A 25 -7.00 17.30 5.88
N ALA A 26 -6.06 16.65 6.57
CA ALA A 26 -4.70 16.44 6.07
C ALA A 26 -4.70 15.59 4.80
N MET A 27 -5.48 14.49 4.75
CA MET A 27 -5.62 13.66 3.56
C MET A 27 -6.12 14.48 2.35
N TYR A 28 -7.17 15.25 2.53
CA TYR A 28 -7.69 16.11 1.46
C TYR A 28 -6.68 17.17 1.01
N SER A 29 -5.94 17.79 1.93
CA SER A 29 -4.91 18.78 1.59
C SER A 29 -3.73 18.19 0.81
N LEU A 30 -3.45 16.89 0.99
CA LEU A 30 -2.44 16.13 0.25
C LEU A 30 -2.95 15.57 -1.09
N GLY A 31 -4.22 15.82 -1.44
CA GLY A 31 -4.81 15.36 -2.70
C GLY A 31 -5.43 13.96 -2.66
N TYR A 32 -5.52 13.35 -1.49
CA TYR A 32 -6.19 12.05 -1.32
C TYR A 32 -7.70 12.26 -1.21
N THR A 33 -8.46 11.94 -2.25
CA THR A 33 -9.90 12.25 -2.34
C THR A 33 -10.82 11.03 -2.30
N LEU A 34 -10.27 9.81 -2.36
CA LEU A 34 -11.07 8.58 -2.30
C LEU A 34 -11.73 8.42 -0.91
N PRO A 35 -13.07 8.39 -0.81
CA PRO A 35 -13.76 8.39 0.49
C PRO A 35 -13.37 7.22 1.39
N VAL A 36 -13.19 6.02 0.81
CA VAL A 36 -12.80 4.81 1.55
C VAL A 36 -11.42 4.95 2.18
N ALA A 37 -10.45 5.51 1.43
CA ALA A 37 -9.10 5.76 1.93
C ALA A 37 -9.10 6.81 3.03
N VAL A 38 -9.80 7.92 2.82
CA VAL A 38 -9.89 9.02 3.80
C VAL A 38 -10.55 8.54 5.09
N LEU A 39 -11.68 7.84 5.01
CA LEU A 39 -12.37 7.30 6.19
C LEU A 39 -11.53 6.24 6.91
N GLY A 40 -10.93 5.30 6.17
CA GLY A 40 -10.08 4.25 6.72
C GLY A 40 -8.84 4.81 7.43
N ALA A 41 -8.12 5.73 6.78
CA ALA A 41 -6.96 6.38 7.38
C ALA A 41 -7.32 7.21 8.60
N SER A 42 -8.39 8.02 8.53
CA SER A 42 -8.85 8.86 9.65
C SER A 42 -9.30 8.03 10.84
N ALA A 43 -10.03 6.94 10.61
CA ALA A 43 -10.42 6.00 11.65
C ALA A 43 -9.21 5.32 12.31
N SER A 44 -8.23 4.91 11.50
CA SER A 44 -6.98 4.31 11.99
C SER A 44 -6.17 5.29 12.85
N VAL A 45 -6.05 6.54 12.43
CA VAL A 45 -5.38 7.59 13.22
C VAL A 45 -6.10 7.85 14.53
N ALA A 46 -7.43 7.97 14.53
CA ALA A 46 -8.23 8.13 15.73
C ALA A 46 -8.09 6.94 16.70
N ALA A 47 -8.06 5.71 16.16
CA ALA A 47 -7.81 4.50 16.95
C ALA A 47 -6.41 4.51 17.56
N LEU A 48 -5.38 4.86 16.79
CA LEU A 48 -4.00 4.97 17.28
C LEU A 48 -3.88 5.98 18.42
N VAL A 49 -4.48 7.17 18.27
CA VAL A 49 -4.51 8.18 19.35
C VAL A 49 -5.21 7.64 20.59
N SER A 50 -6.41 7.07 20.43
CA SER A 50 -7.18 6.51 21.55
C SER A 50 -6.44 5.40 22.30
N MET A 51 -5.84 4.44 21.57
CA MET A 51 -5.11 3.31 22.14
C MET A 51 -3.80 3.77 22.80
N SER A 52 -3.08 4.72 22.18
CA SER A 52 -1.85 5.28 22.75
C SER A 52 -2.12 6.02 24.07
N LEU A 53 -3.17 6.84 24.15
CA LEU A 53 -3.57 7.50 25.38
C LEU A 53 -3.87 6.50 26.49
N LYS A 54 -4.53 5.39 26.16
CA LYS A 54 -4.81 4.31 27.11
C LYS A 54 -3.56 3.55 27.55
N LEU A 55 -2.64 3.31 26.64
CA LEU A 55 -1.42 2.56 26.90
C LEU A 55 -0.56 3.22 28.00
N PHE A 56 -0.54 4.56 28.05
CA PHE A 56 0.22 5.33 29.03
C PHE A 56 -0.50 5.51 30.38
N GLU A 57 -1.73 5.02 30.53
CA GLU A 57 -2.41 5.04 31.83
C GLU A 57 -1.78 4.02 32.79
N ARG A 58 -1.52 4.44 34.03
CA ARG A 58 -0.86 3.61 35.05
C ARG A 58 -1.50 2.22 35.24
N PRO A 59 -2.83 2.05 35.24
CA PRO A 59 -3.44 0.73 35.36
C PRO A 59 -3.15 -0.20 34.19
N VAL A 60 -2.90 0.36 33.02
CA VAL A 60 -2.66 -0.40 31.79
C VAL A 60 -1.19 -0.83 31.68
N TYR A 61 -0.25 0.12 31.79
CA TYR A 61 1.18 -0.24 31.62
C TYR A 61 1.74 -1.06 32.79
N SER A 62 1.11 -1.02 33.96
CA SER A 62 1.50 -1.83 35.12
C SER A 62 0.93 -3.26 35.10
N HIS A 63 -0.01 -3.56 34.18
CA HIS A 63 -0.65 -4.87 34.04
C HIS A 63 -0.31 -5.46 32.66
N ALA A 64 0.63 -6.42 32.66
CA ALA A 64 1.17 -6.98 31.41
C ALA A 64 0.14 -7.47 30.38
N PRO A 65 -0.95 -8.18 30.75
CA PRO A 65 -1.98 -8.56 29.77
C PRO A 65 -2.70 -7.37 29.14
N SER A 66 -2.99 -6.32 29.91
CA SER A 66 -3.63 -5.11 29.39
C SER A 66 -2.70 -4.36 28.44
N PHE A 67 -1.43 -4.21 28.83
CA PHE A 67 -0.40 -3.60 27.99
C PHE A 67 -0.25 -4.32 26.65
N ALA A 68 -0.17 -5.66 26.67
CA ALA A 68 -0.08 -6.48 25.47
C ALA A 68 -1.32 -6.34 24.57
N ALA A 69 -2.54 -6.34 25.16
CA ALA A 69 -3.78 -6.17 24.42
C ALA A 69 -3.82 -4.82 23.67
N TYR A 70 -3.50 -3.71 24.33
CA TYR A 70 -3.44 -2.41 23.67
C TYR A 70 -2.33 -2.34 22.61
N GLY A 71 -1.18 -2.98 22.84
CA GLY A 71 -0.11 -3.09 21.85
C GLY A 71 -0.55 -3.81 20.58
N ILE A 72 -1.30 -4.91 20.71
CA ILE A 72 -1.87 -5.63 19.55
C ILE A 72 -2.85 -4.73 18.78
N HIS A 73 -3.73 -4.02 19.45
CA HIS A 73 -4.69 -3.13 18.78
C HIS A 73 -4.00 -1.97 18.05
N ILE A 74 -2.91 -1.43 18.59
CA ILE A 74 -2.06 -0.44 17.91
C ILE A 74 -1.47 -1.06 16.65
N GLY A 75 -0.95 -2.29 16.71
CA GLY A 75 -0.45 -3.01 15.54
C GLY A 75 -1.50 -3.19 14.45
N VAL A 76 -2.71 -3.59 14.82
CA VAL A 76 -3.84 -3.72 13.88
C VAL A 76 -4.20 -2.37 13.24
N ALA A 77 -4.24 -1.29 14.03
CA ALA A 77 -4.53 0.04 13.51
C ALA A 77 -3.46 0.55 12.54
N LEU A 78 -2.17 0.22 12.76
CA LEU A 78 -1.09 0.52 11.83
C LEU A 78 -1.22 -0.25 10.52
N ILE A 79 -1.59 -1.54 10.59
CA ILE A 79 -1.86 -2.34 9.39
C ILE A 79 -3.04 -1.76 8.60
N ALA A 80 -4.13 -1.42 9.28
CA ALA A 80 -5.30 -0.81 8.66
C ALA A 80 -4.96 0.53 7.98
N LEU A 81 -4.11 1.35 8.63
CA LEU A 81 -3.59 2.58 8.05
C LEU A 81 -2.77 2.31 6.77
N GLY A 82 -1.89 1.33 6.80
CA GLY A 82 -1.12 0.92 5.62
C GLY A 82 -2.01 0.47 4.46
N ILE A 83 -3.04 -0.32 4.73
CA ILE A 83 -4.02 -0.77 3.72
C ILE A 83 -4.79 0.41 3.14
N ALA A 84 -5.19 1.39 3.97
CA ALA A 84 -5.92 2.57 3.53
C ALA A 84 -5.12 3.42 2.52
N PHE A 85 -3.78 3.42 2.61
CA PHE A 85 -2.91 4.12 1.66
C PHE A 85 -2.53 3.26 0.44
N SER A 86 -2.29 1.96 0.61
CA SER A 86 -1.79 1.12 -0.49
C SER A 86 -2.88 0.63 -1.43
N GLY A 87 -4.03 0.18 -0.90
CA GLY A 87 -5.06 -0.47 -1.70
C GLY A 87 -5.76 0.45 -2.70
N PRO A 88 -6.42 1.55 -2.24
CA PRO A 88 -7.28 2.36 -3.10
C PRO A 88 -6.55 3.17 -4.18
N TYR A 89 -5.24 3.37 -4.04
CA TYR A 89 -4.43 4.16 -4.99
C TYR A 89 -3.58 3.29 -5.92
N LYS A 90 -3.71 1.98 -5.86
CA LYS A 90 -3.09 1.06 -6.79
C LYS A 90 -3.76 1.20 -8.16
N ILE A 91 -2.98 1.53 -9.18
CA ILE A 91 -3.43 1.56 -10.56
C ILE A 91 -3.00 0.24 -11.20
N GLU A 92 -3.98 -0.58 -11.55
CA GLU A 92 -3.77 -1.83 -12.28
C GLU A 92 -4.31 -1.67 -13.70
N SER A 93 -3.59 -2.20 -14.66
CA SER A 93 -4.02 -2.25 -16.06
C SER A 93 -3.47 -3.55 -16.68
N GLU A 94 -4.34 -4.28 -17.35
CA GLU A 94 -4.01 -5.53 -18.06
C GLU A 94 -4.24 -5.34 -19.57
N PRO A 95 -3.49 -4.45 -20.25
CA PRO A 95 -3.66 -4.25 -21.67
C PRO A 95 -3.09 -5.43 -22.47
N THR A 96 -3.79 -5.81 -23.54
CA THR A 96 -3.20 -6.63 -24.58
C THR A 96 -2.43 -5.72 -25.51
N MET A 97 -1.13 -5.97 -25.69
CA MET A 97 -0.25 -5.11 -26.49
C MET A 97 0.32 -5.87 -27.68
N ALA A 98 0.31 -5.24 -28.84
CA ALA A 98 1.07 -5.69 -29.99
C ALA A 98 2.51 -5.18 -29.92
N MET A 99 3.44 -5.84 -30.62
CA MET A 99 4.83 -5.40 -30.71
C MET A 99 4.92 -3.98 -31.30
N GLY A 100 5.64 -3.09 -30.63
CA GLY A 100 5.76 -1.67 -30.98
C GLY A 100 4.63 -0.79 -30.44
N GLU A 101 3.59 -1.36 -29.84
CA GLU A 101 2.48 -0.61 -29.28
C GLU A 101 2.88 0.06 -27.96
N THR A 102 2.34 1.27 -27.72
CA THR A 102 2.53 2.03 -26.49
C THR A 102 1.19 2.21 -25.79
N VAL A 103 1.12 1.80 -24.54
CA VAL A 103 -0.06 1.95 -23.69
C VAL A 103 0.28 2.84 -22.49
N LYS A 104 -0.67 3.68 -22.11
CA LYS A 104 -0.54 4.55 -20.93
C LYS A 104 -1.15 3.87 -19.70
N VAL A 105 -0.33 3.65 -18.67
CA VAL A 105 -0.71 3.09 -17.39
C VAL A 105 -0.45 4.12 -16.29
N GLY A 106 -1.51 4.78 -15.82
CA GLY A 106 -1.38 5.87 -14.86
C GLY A 106 -0.55 7.03 -15.42
N GLN A 107 0.59 7.29 -14.81
CA GLN A 107 1.56 8.32 -15.22
C GLN A 107 2.70 7.80 -16.11
N PHE A 108 2.68 6.49 -16.41
CA PHE A 108 3.72 5.84 -17.20
C PHE A 108 3.21 5.53 -18.61
N GLU A 109 4.12 5.62 -19.57
CA GLU A 109 3.94 5.14 -20.94
C GLU A 109 4.80 3.90 -21.12
N VAL A 110 4.15 2.78 -21.46
CA VAL A 110 4.80 1.48 -21.61
C VAL A 110 4.76 1.09 -23.07
N THR A 111 5.92 0.85 -23.66
CA THR A 111 6.06 0.42 -25.07
C THR A 111 6.59 -1.00 -25.10
N PHE A 112 5.86 -1.89 -25.76
CA PHE A 112 6.32 -3.27 -25.98
C PHE A 112 7.31 -3.31 -27.13
N LYS A 113 8.59 -3.54 -26.84
CA LYS A 113 9.67 -3.51 -27.84
C LYS A 113 9.88 -4.85 -28.53
N ASN A 114 10.14 -5.89 -27.74
CA ASN A 114 10.51 -7.21 -28.24
C ASN A 114 9.96 -8.32 -27.34
N LEU A 115 9.92 -9.52 -27.93
CA LEU A 115 9.61 -10.76 -27.24
C LEU A 115 10.74 -11.76 -27.49
N TYR A 116 11.34 -12.25 -26.42
CA TYR A 116 12.43 -13.21 -26.47
C TYR A 116 11.97 -14.55 -25.93
N GLU A 117 12.36 -15.62 -26.59
CA GLU A 117 12.20 -17.00 -26.13
C GLU A 117 13.55 -17.58 -25.81
N GLY A 118 13.67 -18.30 -24.72
CA GLY A 118 14.92 -18.91 -24.30
C GLY A 118 14.72 -20.10 -23.37
N GLU A 119 15.83 -20.80 -23.13
CA GLU A 119 15.88 -21.94 -22.22
C GLU A 119 16.79 -21.62 -21.03
N GLY A 120 16.31 -21.95 -19.83
CA GLY A 120 17.08 -21.91 -18.60
C GLY A 120 17.32 -23.31 -18.04
N ALA A 121 17.89 -23.40 -16.84
CA ALA A 121 18.16 -24.67 -16.16
C ALA A 121 16.87 -25.39 -15.74
N GLY A 122 16.24 -26.10 -16.67
CA GLY A 122 15.04 -26.91 -16.44
C GLY A 122 13.71 -26.19 -16.69
N TYR A 123 13.72 -25.05 -17.36
CA TYR A 123 12.55 -24.32 -17.80
C TYR A 123 12.79 -23.64 -19.15
N ILE A 124 11.73 -23.42 -19.88
CA ILE A 124 11.69 -22.50 -21.02
C ILE A 124 11.04 -21.21 -20.57
N PHE A 125 11.48 -20.07 -21.10
CA PHE A 125 10.90 -18.78 -20.74
C PHE A 125 10.55 -17.94 -21.98
N LEU A 126 9.52 -17.14 -21.80
CA LEU A 126 9.14 -16.09 -22.72
C LEU A 126 9.31 -14.76 -21.97
N GLU A 127 10.19 -13.88 -22.48
CA GLU A 127 10.54 -12.60 -21.88
C GLU A 127 10.04 -11.46 -22.76
N GLY A 128 9.28 -10.55 -22.20
CA GLY A 128 8.85 -9.34 -22.87
C GLY A 128 9.76 -8.17 -22.51
N GLU A 129 10.26 -7.45 -23.50
CA GLU A 129 11.02 -6.21 -23.30
C GLU A 129 10.07 -5.01 -23.36
N LEU A 130 9.87 -4.36 -22.21
CA LEU A 130 8.98 -3.22 -22.03
C LEU A 130 9.79 -1.96 -21.72
N GLU A 131 9.75 -0.97 -22.60
CA GLU A 131 10.34 0.34 -22.34
C GLU A 131 9.33 1.18 -21.54
N VAL A 132 9.72 1.67 -20.36
CA VAL A 132 8.87 2.46 -19.48
C VAL A 132 9.35 3.90 -19.44
N ARG A 133 8.44 4.83 -19.77
CA ARG A 133 8.67 6.27 -19.73
C ARG A 133 7.70 6.96 -18.78
N LYS A 134 8.15 8.06 -18.21
CA LYS A 134 7.32 8.99 -17.41
C LYS A 134 7.60 10.40 -17.91
N ASP A 135 6.55 11.13 -18.29
CA ASP A 135 6.65 12.48 -18.84
C ASP A 135 7.65 12.57 -20.01
N GLY A 136 7.66 11.55 -20.89
CA GLY A 136 8.57 11.43 -22.05
C GLY A 136 10.00 11.00 -21.69
N LYS A 137 10.37 10.93 -20.40
CA LYS A 137 11.72 10.51 -19.96
C LYS A 137 11.76 9.00 -19.73
N LEU A 138 12.76 8.33 -20.24
CA LEU A 138 13.01 6.92 -19.99
C LEU A 138 13.30 6.70 -18.49
N ILE A 139 12.51 5.84 -17.85
CA ILE A 139 12.69 5.41 -16.46
C ILE A 139 13.52 4.14 -16.41
N GLY A 140 13.23 3.18 -17.31
CA GLY A 140 13.93 1.91 -17.40
C GLY A 140 13.30 0.97 -18.40
N ILE A 141 13.90 -0.23 -18.47
CA ILE A 141 13.39 -1.34 -19.27
C ILE A 141 12.95 -2.42 -18.28
N ALA A 142 11.71 -2.86 -18.38
CA ALA A 142 11.18 -3.98 -17.62
C ALA A 142 11.21 -5.23 -18.51
N ALA A 143 11.66 -6.36 -17.97
CA ALA A 143 11.76 -7.63 -18.66
C ALA A 143 10.99 -8.73 -17.91
N PRO A 144 9.64 -8.67 -17.87
CA PRO A 144 8.83 -9.71 -17.23
C PRO A 144 8.99 -11.03 -18.02
N GLN A 145 9.01 -12.15 -17.28
CA GLN A 145 9.16 -13.47 -17.88
C GLN A 145 7.97 -14.37 -17.53
N ARG A 146 7.55 -15.18 -18.46
CA ARG A 146 6.68 -16.33 -18.22
C ARG A 146 7.53 -17.60 -18.37
N ARG A 147 7.71 -18.32 -17.26
CA ARG A 147 8.51 -19.55 -17.19
C ARG A 147 7.62 -20.78 -17.15
N VAL A 148 8.01 -21.82 -17.89
CA VAL A 148 7.36 -23.12 -17.92
C VAL A 148 8.36 -24.19 -17.49
N TYR A 149 8.09 -24.86 -16.39
CA TYR A 149 8.95 -25.91 -15.82
C TYR A 149 8.49 -27.30 -16.25
N ALA A 150 9.27 -27.98 -17.07
CA ALA A 150 8.95 -29.31 -17.58
C ALA A 150 8.85 -30.38 -16.46
N LYS A 151 9.69 -30.29 -15.43
CA LYS A 151 9.71 -31.21 -14.27
C LYS A 151 8.45 -31.17 -13.43
N TRP A 152 7.67 -30.07 -13.47
CA TRP A 152 6.51 -29.85 -12.62
C TRP A 152 5.19 -29.85 -13.41
N GLY A 153 5.10 -30.76 -14.41
CA GLY A 153 3.87 -30.94 -15.16
C GLY A 153 3.49 -29.74 -16.03
N GLN A 154 4.49 -29.04 -16.59
CA GLN A 154 4.32 -27.80 -17.38
C GLN A 154 3.67 -26.65 -16.58
N MET A 155 3.95 -26.59 -15.29
CA MET A 155 3.52 -25.46 -14.47
C MET A 155 4.10 -24.15 -14.99
N GLN A 156 3.24 -23.14 -15.12
CA GLN A 156 3.60 -21.80 -15.59
C GLN A 156 3.74 -20.86 -14.41
N PHE A 157 4.82 -20.09 -14.40
CA PHE A 157 5.06 -19.04 -13.41
C PHE A 157 5.32 -17.71 -14.14
N ALA A 158 4.71 -16.64 -13.61
CA ALA A 158 4.99 -15.29 -14.03
C ALA A 158 6.07 -14.69 -13.10
N GLU A 159 7.17 -14.24 -13.70
CA GLU A 159 8.20 -13.47 -13.01
C GLU A 159 7.99 -12.00 -13.34
N ALA A 160 7.62 -11.23 -12.33
CA ALA A 160 7.42 -9.80 -12.48
C ALA A 160 8.77 -9.07 -12.61
N ALA A 161 8.82 -8.07 -13.47
CA ALA A 161 9.91 -7.12 -13.50
C ALA A 161 9.54 -5.87 -12.70
N VAL A 162 10.44 -5.41 -11.82
CA VAL A 162 10.22 -4.23 -10.98
C VAL A 162 11.23 -3.16 -11.37
N ILE A 163 10.75 -1.96 -11.68
CA ILE A 163 11.59 -0.78 -11.84
C ILE A 163 11.45 0.08 -10.58
N PRO A 164 12.42 0.03 -9.65
CA PRO A 164 12.36 0.83 -8.43
C PRO A 164 12.55 2.32 -8.75
N SER A 165 11.67 3.15 -8.27
CA SER A 165 11.79 4.60 -8.34
C SER A 165 11.40 5.21 -7.00
N LEU A 166 12.10 6.26 -6.57
CA LEU A 166 11.77 7.00 -5.34
C LEU A 166 10.35 7.56 -5.42
N GLY A 167 9.43 6.95 -4.66
CA GLY A 167 8.04 7.38 -4.52
C GLY A 167 7.02 6.75 -5.49
N ASN A 168 7.45 6.01 -6.51
CA ASN A 168 6.56 5.27 -7.40
C ASN A 168 7.29 4.01 -7.90
N GLU A 169 6.68 2.86 -7.75
CA GLU A 169 7.18 1.59 -8.26
C GLU A 169 6.35 1.17 -9.47
N PHE A 170 7.02 0.70 -10.51
CA PHE A 170 6.40 0.06 -11.67
C PHE A 170 6.75 -1.43 -11.65
N TYR A 171 5.74 -2.30 -11.67
CA TYR A 171 5.88 -3.76 -11.71
C TYR A 171 4.77 -4.41 -12.54
#